data_1e97737c06d7fd86e0eb30ef5c8e9333
#
_entry.id   1e97737c06d7fd86e0eb30ef5c8e9333
#
_cell.length_a   1.000
_cell.length_b   1.000
_cell.length_c   1.000
_cell.angle_alpha   90.00
_cell.angle_beta   90.00
_cell.angle_gamma   90.00
#
_symmetry.space_group_name_H-M   'P 1'
#
loop_
_entity.id
_entity.type
_entity.pdbx_description
1 polymer ?
#
loop_
_entity_poly.entity_id
_entity_poly.type
_entity_poly.pdbx_seq_one_letter_code
_entity_poly.pdbx_strand_id
1 'polypeptide(L)'
;MTTQQMNFDRYAERIRSAKNAEELAGVEHEIFGRKQGVLTLALKELSGASPEVLREKGRALNEAKKMLSDAVVTRRTQLTQSQLGALSENDPLDITLDLPKRERGHLHLIPEFIRSIEEVFGRMGFDTAEGPEIETEDFNFNFLNIPETHAARDSQDTFNVHMDHEPKETGDRLVLRTHTSPVQIRYMLDRKPPFRMICPGKVYRKDSDATHSPVFHQFEGLMIGQDVSLANLKAVLITALTELIGKQVEFRFRTGFFPFVKPGLEMDMMWQGALEESREGRWLEMGGCGMVHPNVLKNVGIDPKKWQGFAFGFGVERSLMIKHQIPDLRSFYDGDLRFLRQF
;
A
#
# COMPACT_ATOMS: atom_id res chain seq x y z
N MET A 1 30.15 43.54 -19.87
CA MET A 1 29.34 42.30 -19.85
C MET A 1 30.29 41.12 -19.96
N THR A 2 30.48 40.37 -18.91
CA THR A 2 31.36 39.21 -18.84
C THR A 2 30.77 38.03 -19.59
N THR A 3 31.56 37.20 -20.22
CA THR A 3 31.19 36.01 -21.02
C THR A 3 30.21 35.05 -20.29
N GLN A 4 30.21 35.06 -18.96
CA GLN A 4 29.28 34.29 -18.12
C GLN A 4 27.84 34.87 -18.07
N GLN A 5 27.69 36.19 -18.13
CA GLN A 5 26.36 36.83 -18.11
C GLN A 5 25.59 36.58 -19.42
N MET A 6 26.27 36.56 -20.56
CA MET A 6 25.68 36.23 -21.87
C MET A 6 25.15 34.76 -21.92
N ASN A 7 25.76 33.84 -21.16
CA ASN A 7 25.33 32.44 -21.15
C ASN A 7 24.01 32.24 -20.37
N PHE A 8 23.80 32.97 -19.29
CA PHE A 8 22.56 32.82 -18.49
C PHE A 8 21.35 33.45 -19.18
N ASP A 9 21.54 34.57 -19.90
CA ASP A 9 20.48 35.19 -20.73
C ASP A 9 20.02 34.23 -21.83
N ARG A 10 20.93 33.50 -22.46
CA ARG A 10 20.60 32.47 -23.44
C ARG A 10 19.73 31.33 -22.83
N TYR A 11 20.05 30.91 -21.61
CA TYR A 11 19.23 29.89 -20.94
C TYR A 11 17.84 30.43 -20.54
N ALA A 12 17.75 31.68 -20.10
CA ALA A 12 16.48 32.35 -19.85
C ALA A 12 15.61 32.42 -21.10
N GLU A 13 16.21 32.65 -22.26
CA GLU A 13 15.49 32.67 -23.53
C GLU A 13 15.01 31.25 -23.95
N ARG A 14 15.86 30.24 -23.77
CA ARG A 14 15.50 28.83 -24.02
C ARG A 14 14.35 28.35 -23.10
N ILE A 15 14.36 28.75 -21.83
CA ILE A 15 13.27 28.47 -20.88
C ILE A 15 11.97 29.09 -21.40
N ARG A 16 12.00 30.37 -21.82
CA ARG A 16 10.80 31.06 -22.33
C ARG A 16 10.27 30.46 -23.63
N SER A 17 11.17 29.98 -24.51
CA SER A 17 10.82 29.41 -25.82
C SER A 17 10.44 27.93 -25.78
N ALA A 18 10.62 27.22 -24.67
CA ALA A 18 10.28 25.81 -24.54
C ALA A 18 8.79 25.58 -24.84
N LYS A 19 8.48 24.66 -25.76
CA LYS A 19 7.13 24.45 -26.29
C LYS A 19 6.31 23.46 -25.47
N ASN A 20 6.97 22.58 -24.73
CA ASN A 20 6.34 21.53 -23.92
C ASN A 20 7.11 21.27 -22.63
N ALA A 21 6.54 20.45 -21.74
CA ALA A 21 7.14 20.14 -20.46
C ALA A 21 8.46 19.36 -20.57
N GLU A 22 8.63 18.56 -21.62
CA GLU A 22 9.81 17.74 -21.87
C GLU A 22 11.01 18.61 -22.30
N GLU A 23 10.79 19.53 -23.22
CA GLU A 23 11.80 20.53 -23.61
C GLU A 23 12.23 21.39 -22.41
N LEU A 24 11.26 21.84 -21.59
CA LEU A 24 11.53 22.61 -20.38
C LEU A 24 12.38 21.81 -19.37
N ALA A 25 12.04 20.54 -19.15
CA ALA A 25 12.78 19.65 -18.26
C ALA A 25 14.22 19.39 -18.78
N GLY A 26 14.40 19.27 -20.08
CA GLY A 26 15.72 19.16 -20.70
C GLY A 26 16.60 20.39 -20.40
N VAL A 27 16.07 21.61 -20.62
CA VAL A 27 16.76 22.85 -20.30
C VAL A 27 17.05 23.00 -18.82
N GLU A 28 16.10 22.64 -17.95
CA GLU A 28 16.27 22.63 -16.50
C GLU A 28 17.40 21.67 -16.07
N HIS A 29 17.49 20.49 -16.67
CA HIS A 29 18.56 19.53 -16.40
C HIS A 29 19.94 20.05 -16.85
N GLU A 30 20.02 20.72 -17.99
CA GLU A 30 21.27 21.35 -18.44
C GLU A 30 21.75 22.46 -17.48
N ILE A 31 20.85 23.19 -16.85
CA ILE A 31 21.16 24.28 -15.93
C ILE A 31 21.47 23.76 -14.52
N PHE A 32 20.59 22.92 -13.95
CA PHE A 32 20.60 22.53 -12.53
C PHE A 32 21.03 21.09 -12.27
N GLY A 33 21.34 20.31 -13.31
CA GLY A 33 21.71 18.90 -13.18
C GLY A 33 22.84 18.67 -12.17
N ARG A 34 22.70 17.69 -11.29
CA ARG A 34 23.61 17.44 -10.13
C ARG A 34 25.08 17.22 -10.53
N LYS A 35 25.35 16.60 -11.67
CA LYS A 35 26.72 16.24 -12.12
C LYS A 35 27.27 17.18 -13.19
N GLN A 36 26.44 17.64 -14.11
CA GLN A 36 26.85 18.36 -15.34
C GLN A 36 26.11 19.67 -15.55
N GLY A 37 25.24 20.10 -14.62
CA GLY A 37 24.54 21.37 -14.74
C GLY A 37 25.48 22.55 -14.73
N VAL A 38 25.29 23.48 -15.66
CA VAL A 38 26.18 24.66 -15.86
C VAL A 38 26.29 25.47 -14.57
N LEU A 39 25.19 25.71 -13.85
CA LEU A 39 25.22 26.39 -12.55
C LEU A 39 25.91 25.57 -11.47
N THR A 40 25.73 24.26 -11.49
CA THR A 40 26.36 23.35 -10.52
C THR A 40 27.87 23.29 -10.70
N LEU A 41 28.33 23.30 -11.95
CA LEU A 41 29.78 23.36 -12.27
C LEU A 41 30.37 24.71 -11.90
N ALA A 42 29.70 25.81 -12.26
CA ALA A 42 30.14 27.15 -11.91
C ALA A 42 30.26 27.41 -10.40
N LEU A 43 29.33 26.84 -9.60
CA LEU A 43 29.39 26.88 -8.12
C LEU A 43 30.54 26.03 -7.56
N LYS A 44 30.86 24.89 -8.20
CA LYS A 44 31.99 24.04 -7.80
C LYS A 44 33.34 24.69 -8.07
N GLU A 45 33.49 25.38 -9.20
CA GLU A 45 34.71 26.12 -9.54
C GLU A 45 35.00 27.26 -8.54
N LEU A 46 33.98 27.82 -7.92
CA LEU A 46 34.14 28.85 -6.89
C LEU A 46 34.66 28.32 -5.56
N SER A 47 34.54 27.03 -5.27
CA SER A 47 34.94 26.48 -3.97
C SER A 47 36.45 26.55 -3.65
N GLY A 48 37.29 26.97 -4.60
CA GLY A 48 38.74 27.20 -4.42
C GLY A 48 39.21 28.66 -4.60
N ALA A 49 38.28 29.62 -4.72
CA ALA A 49 38.61 31.03 -5.01
C ALA A 49 38.83 31.86 -3.74
N SER A 50 39.52 33.02 -3.90
CA SER A 50 39.78 33.96 -2.79
C SER A 50 38.47 34.55 -2.21
N PRO A 51 38.45 34.96 -0.93
CA PRO A 51 37.22 35.43 -0.26
C PRO A 51 36.50 36.60 -0.96
N GLU A 52 37.22 37.48 -1.62
CA GLU A 52 36.65 38.60 -2.37
C GLU A 52 35.94 38.14 -3.65
N VAL A 53 36.58 37.27 -4.42
CA VAL A 53 35.99 36.66 -5.64
C VAL A 53 34.81 35.79 -5.31
N LEU A 54 34.81 35.11 -4.15
CA LEU A 54 33.75 34.27 -3.67
C LEU A 54 32.47 35.10 -3.32
N ARG A 55 32.64 36.29 -2.73
CA ARG A 55 31.51 37.19 -2.44
C ARG A 55 30.88 37.76 -3.70
N GLU A 56 31.68 38.26 -4.65
CA GLU A 56 31.17 38.93 -5.84
C GLU A 56 30.55 37.95 -6.83
N LYS A 57 31.31 36.90 -7.23
CA LYS A 57 30.82 35.87 -8.17
C LYS A 57 29.77 34.97 -7.58
N GLY A 58 29.85 34.64 -6.26
CA GLY A 58 28.86 33.85 -5.57
C GLY A 58 27.52 34.55 -5.51
N ARG A 59 27.51 35.90 -5.30
CA ARG A 59 26.25 36.68 -5.31
C ARG A 59 25.65 36.69 -6.71
N ALA A 60 26.44 36.95 -7.76
CA ALA A 60 25.96 36.96 -9.15
C ALA A 60 25.40 35.58 -9.58
N LEU A 61 26.05 34.48 -9.18
CA LEU A 61 25.59 33.12 -9.48
C LEU A 61 24.29 32.75 -8.71
N ASN A 62 24.16 33.21 -7.47
CA ASN A 62 22.92 32.99 -6.71
C ASN A 62 21.75 33.82 -7.26
N GLU A 63 22.00 35.05 -7.72
CA GLU A 63 21.02 35.88 -8.42
C GLU A 63 20.59 35.22 -9.75
N ALA A 64 21.53 34.74 -10.55
CA ALA A 64 21.27 34.01 -11.79
C ALA A 64 20.49 32.71 -11.52
N LYS A 65 20.84 31.95 -10.46
CA LYS A 65 20.13 30.75 -10.05
C LYS A 65 18.68 31.04 -9.71
N LYS A 66 18.43 32.11 -8.94
CA LYS A 66 17.09 32.53 -8.57
C LYS A 66 16.28 32.94 -9.80
N MET A 67 16.85 33.80 -10.64
CA MET A 67 16.22 34.27 -11.87
C MET A 67 15.82 33.11 -12.80
N LEU A 68 16.71 32.14 -13.01
CA LEU A 68 16.46 31.00 -13.89
C LEU A 68 15.46 30.03 -13.27
N SER A 69 15.49 29.82 -11.94
CA SER A 69 14.51 29.00 -11.24
C SER A 69 13.11 29.60 -11.32
N ASP A 70 12.99 30.92 -11.10
CA ASP A 70 11.71 31.64 -11.20
C ASP A 70 11.18 31.60 -12.66
N ALA A 71 12.06 31.70 -13.64
CA ALA A 71 11.69 31.58 -15.06
C ALA A 71 11.17 30.17 -15.41
N VAL A 72 11.78 29.10 -14.88
CA VAL A 72 11.32 27.71 -15.05
C VAL A 72 9.93 27.53 -14.46
N VAL A 73 9.71 27.99 -13.22
CA VAL A 73 8.42 27.90 -12.54
C VAL A 73 7.34 28.64 -13.33
N THR A 74 7.63 29.88 -13.75
CA THR A 74 6.70 30.69 -14.55
C THR A 74 6.35 30.00 -15.87
N ARG A 75 7.35 29.48 -16.60
CA ARG A 75 7.10 28.81 -17.88
C ARG A 75 6.33 27.51 -17.71
N ARG A 76 6.62 26.73 -16.67
CA ARG A 76 5.88 25.50 -16.33
C ARG A 76 4.41 25.80 -16.08
N THR A 77 4.11 26.85 -15.30
CA THR A 77 2.72 27.31 -15.06
C THR A 77 2.02 27.71 -16.36
N GLN A 78 2.71 28.48 -17.23
CA GLN A 78 2.16 28.86 -18.52
C GLN A 78 1.85 27.67 -19.43
N LEU A 79 2.77 26.68 -19.51
CA LEU A 79 2.56 25.48 -20.31
C LEU A 79 1.37 24.66 -19.77
N THR A 80 1.26 24.52 -18.45
CA THR A 80 0.12 23.83 -17.83
C THR A 80 -1.19 24.56 -18.10
N GLN A 81 -1.22 25.90 -17.97
CA GLN A 81 -2.43 26.69 -18.27
C GLN A 81 -2.81 26.60 -19.76
N SER A 82 -1.82 26.64 -20.65
CA SER A 82 -2.06 26.49 -22.10
C SER A 82 -2.61 25.11 -22.45
N GLN A 83 -2.11 24.04 -21.81
CA GLN A 83 -2.63 22.69 -21.98
C GLN A 83 -4.07 22.56 -21.45
N LEU A 84 -4.36 23.14 -20.29
CA LEU A 84 -5.71 23.17 -19.73
C LEU A 84 -6.67 23.96 -20.62
N GLY A 85 -6.23 25.11 -21.16
CA GLY A 85 -7.01 25.90 -22.11
C GLY A 85 -7.31 25.12 -23.40
N ALA A 86 -6.30 24.46 -23.97
CA ALA A 86 -6.46 23.66 -25.17
C ALA A 86 -7.37 22.44 -24.94
N LEU A 87 -7.34 21.83 -23.76
CA LEU A 87 -8.26 20.77 -23.39
C LEU A 87 -9.70 21.29 -23.28
N SER A 88 -9.92 22.50 -22.73
CA SER A 88 -11.25 23.08 -22.62
C SER A 88 -11.84 23.51 -23.98
N GLU A 89 -11.00 23.89 -24.94
CA GLU A 89 -11.46 24.28 -26.29
C GLU A 89 -11.70 23.04 -27.20
N ASN A 90 -10.98 21.95 -26.99
CA ASN A 90 -11.07 20.73 -27.80
C ASN A 90 -11.86 19.59 -27.13
N ASP A 91 -12.47 19.86 -25.98
CA ASP A 91 -13.30 18.86 -25.29
C ASP A 91 -14.58 18.62 -26.10
N PRO A 92 -14.79 17.40 -26.66
CA PRO A 92 -15.99 17.04 -27.36
C PRO A 92 -17.23 16.95 -26.45
N LEU A 93 -17.06 17.12 -25.15
CA LEU A 93 -18.14 17.12 -24.17
C LEU A 93 -18.90 18.45 -24.24
N ASP A 94 -20.09 18.41 -24.80
CA ASP A 94 -21.02 19.53 -24.73
C ASP A 94 -21.59 19.58 -23.30
N ILE A 95 -21.04 20.48 -22.47
CA ILE A 95 -21.51 20.71 -21.10
C ILE A 95 -22.90 21.32 -21.01
N THR A 96 -23.51 21.74 -22.15
CA THR A 96 -24.88 22.24 -22.21
C THR A 96 -25.90 21.13 -22.46
N LEU A 97 -25.44 19.92 -22.78
CA LEU A 97 -26.31 18.74 -22.87
C LEU A 97 -26.89 18.43 -21.48
N ASP A 98 -28.21 18.37 -21.40
CA ASP A 98 -28.94 17.85 -20.25
C ASP A 98 -28.65 16.33 -20.13
N LEU A 99 -27.51 16.00 -19.55
CA LEU A 99 -27.20 14.63 -19.22
C LEU A 99 -28.21 14.13 -18.18
N PRO A 100 -28.74 12.91 -18.33
CA PRO A 100 -29.70 12.38 -17.39
C PRO A 100 -29.10 12.39 -15.98
N LYS A 101 -29.68 13.16 -15.08
CA LYS A 101 -29.25 13.45 -13.69
C LYS A 101 -29.24 12.24 -12.74
N ARG A 102 -29.15 11.02 -13.24
CA ARG A 102 -29.05 9.83 -12.42
C ARG A 102 -27.62 9.29 -12.43
N GLU A 103 -26.71 9.99 -11.74
CA GLU A 103 -25.52 9.29 -11.22
C GLU A 103 -26.03 8.23 -10.22
N ARG A 104 -25.94 6.97 -10.59
CA ARG A 104 -26.11 5.88 -9.63
C ARG A 104 -24.86 5.90 -8.75
N GLY A 105 -25.04 6.13 -7.45
CA GLY A 105 -23.97 5.94 -6.50
C GLY A 105 -23.45 4.48 -6.58
N HIS A 106 -22.17 4.32 -6.35
CA HIS A 106 -21.52 3.00 -6.24
C HIS A 106 -20.81 2.87 -4.89
N LEU A 107 -20.48 1.65 -4.52
CA LEU A 107 -19.73 1.40 -3.30
C LEU A 107 -18.28 1.86 -3.45
N HIS A 108 -17.68 2.19 -2.32
CA HIS A 108 -16.23 2.35 -2.26
C HIS A 108 -15.55 1.01 -2.59
N LEU A 109 -14.38 1.05 -3.24
CA LEU A 109 -13.61 -0.14 -3.67
C LEU A 109 -13.42 -1.20 -2.56
N ILE A 110 -13.14 -0.77 -1.34
CA ILE A 110 -12.90 -1.69 -0.21
C ILE A 110 -14.14 -2.54 0.10
N PRO A 111 -15.32 -1.99 0.43
CA PRO A 111 -16.50 -2.81 0.70
C PRO A 111 -16.98 -3.60 -0.54
N GLU A 112 -16.77 -3.12 -1.75
CA GLU A 112 -17.05 -3.87 -2.96
C GLU A 112 -16.17 -5.11 -3.08
N PHE A 113 -14.87 -4.95 -2.83
CA PHE A 113 -13.93 -6.06 -2.86
C PHE A 113 -14.16 -7.07 -1.72
N ILE A 114 -14.53 -6.60 -0.52
CA ILE A 114 -14.91 -7.48 0.59
C ILE A 114 -16.11 -8.36 0.20
N ARG A 115 -17.14 -7.79 -0.45
CA ARG A 115 -18.25 -8.58 -0.99
C ARG A 115 -17.79 -9.64 -1.99
N SER A 116 -16.85 -9.26 -2.88
CA SER A 116 -16.27 -10.21 -3.83
C SER A 116 -15.52 -11.34 -3.12
N ILE A 117 -14.79 -11.04 -2.05
CA ILE A 117 -14.11 -12.05 -1.21
C ILE A 117 -15.16 -13.00 -0.60
N GLU A 118 -16.21 -12.47 0.02
CA GLU A 118 -17.29 -13.25 0.63
C GLU A 118 -17.99 -14.15 -0.40
N GLU A 119 -18.23 -13.64 -1.60
CA GLU A 119 -18.85 -14.41 -2.67
C GLU A 119 -17.94 -15.53 -3.18
N VAL A 120 -16.66 -15.25 -3.47
CA VAL A 120 -15.71 -16.25 -3.97
C VAL A 120 -15.51 -17.36 -2.94
N PHE A 121 -15.22 -17.02 -1.70
CA PHE A 121 -15.02 -18.01 -0.64
C PHE A 121 -16.33 -18.71 -0.22
N GLY A 122 -17.46 -18.02 -0.26
CA GLY A 122 -18.78 -18.60 -0.04
C GLY A 122 -19.09 -19.71 -1.04
N ARG A 123 -18.79 -19.53 -2.33
CA ARG A 123 -18.91 -20.61 -3.35
C ARG A 123 -17.96 -21.77 -3.09
N MET A 124 -16.84 -21.55 -2.39
CA MET A 124 -15.92 -22.59 -1.95
C MET A 124 -16.38 -23.25 -0.63
N GLY A 125 -17.52 -22.81 -0.08
CA GLY A 125 -18.14 -23.34 1.15
C GLY A 125 -17.50 -22.81 2.43
N PHE A 126 -16.89 -21.64 2.42
CA PHE A 126 -16.44 -20.93 3.61
C PHE A 126 -17.59 -20.09 4.19
N ASP A 127 -17.75 -20.14 5.51
CA ASP A 127 -18.63 -19.23 6.23
C ASP A 127 -17.93 -17.86 6.40
N THR A 128 -18.69 -16.77 6.36
CA THR A 128 -18.20 -15.46 6.77
C THR A 128 -18.42 -15.27 8.26
N ALA A 129 -17.37 -14.88 8.98
CA ALA A 129 -17.41 -14.61 10.41
C ALA A 129 -16.93 -13.18 10.71
N GLU A 130 -17.55 -12.58 11.71
CA GLU A 130 -17.21 -11.24 12.21
C GLU A 130 -16.80 -11.31 13.68
N GLY A 131 -16.08 -10.28 14.14
CA GLY A 131 -15.68 -10.14 15.54
C GLY A 131 -15.33 -8.71 15.90
N PRO A 132 -15.14 -8.43 17.19
CA PRO A 132 -14.87 -7.09 17.70
C PRO A 132 -13.52 -6.56 17.20
N GLU A 133 -13.43 -5.24 17.04
CA GLU A 133 -12.18 -4.53 16.70
C GLU A 133 -11.31 -4.29 17.94
N ILE A 134 -11.93 -4.17 19.12
CA ILE A 134 -11.24 -4.13 20.41
C ILE A 134 -11.22 -5.55 20.97
N GLU A 135 -10.03 -6.07 21.20
CA GLU A 135 -9.81 -7.44 21.65
C GLU A 135 -8.94 -7.48 22.90
N THR A 136 -8.99 -8.61 23.61
CA THR A 136 -8.02 -8.85 24.67
C THR A 136 -6.72 -9.38 24.09
N GLU A 137 -5.59 -9.20 24.82
CA GLU A 137 -4.31 -9.77 24.44
C GLU A 137 -4.37 -11.31 24.34
N ASP A 138 -5.24 -11.96 25.08
CA ASP A 138 -5.44 -13.40 24.96
C ASP A 138 -5.88 -13.79 23.56
N PHE A 139 -6.91 -13.14 23.03
CA PHE A 139 -7.39 -13.42 21.68
C PHE A 139 -6.44 -12.93 20.59
N ASN A 140 -5.84 -11.74 20.79
CA ASN A 140 -4.97 -11.14 19.77
C ASN A 140 -3.60 -11.82 19.71
N PHE A 141 -3.11 -12.44 20.81
CA PHE A 141 -1.75 -12.98 20.89
C PHE A 141 -1.66 -14.37 21.53
N ASN A 142 -2.14 -14.55 22.79
CA ASN A 142 -1.83 -15.74 23.57
C ASN A 142 -2.40 -17.03 22.96
N PHE A 143 -3.67 -17.03 22.57
CA PHE A 143 -4.29 -18.17 21.90
C PHE A 143 -3.66 -18.48 20.54
N LEU A 144 -3.04 -17.49 19.90
CA LEU A 144 -2.34 -17.63 18.63
C LEU A 144 -0.88 -18.05 18.76
N ASN A 145 -0.47 -18.50 19.95
CA ASN A 145 0.90 -18.95 20.21
C ASN A 145 1.97 -17.85 19.97
N ILE A 146 1.60 -16.57 20.10
CA ILE A 146 2.52 -15.44 20.00
C ILE A 146 3.11 -15.20 21.38
N PRO A 147 4.44 -15.36 21.58
CA PRO A 147 5.07 -15.23 22.89
C PRO A 147 5.08 -13.77 23.37
N GLU A 148 5.19 -13.56 24.69
CA GLU A 148 5.22 -12.21 25.29
C GLU A 148 6.39 -11.35 24.78
N THR A 149 7.50 -11.96 24.41
CA THR A 149 8.69 -11.29 23.89
C THR A 149 8.63 -10.99 22.39
N HIS A 150 7.51 -11.27 21.73
CA HIS A 150 7.38 -11.04 20.29
C HIS A 150 7.23 -9.55 19.98
N ALA A 151 7.97 -9.04 18.98
CA ALA A 151 7.98 -7.63 18.61
C ALA A 151 6.58 -7.07 18.31
N ALA A 152 5.69 -7.85 17.71
CA ALA A 152 4.31 -7.42 17.41
C ALA A 152 3.48 -7.03 18.65
N ARG A 153 3.95 -7.36 19.88
CA ARG A 153 3.32 -6.92 21.14
C ARG A 153 3.88 -5.59 21.65
N ASP A 154 4.93 -5.07 21.01
CA ASP A 154 5.50 -3.80 21.44
C ASP A 154 4.45 -2.68 21.34
N SER A 155 4.51 -1.78 22.31
CA SER A 155 3.69 -0.57 22.33
C SER A 155 3.96 0.35 21.13
N GLN A 156 5.04 0.12 20.39
CA GLN A 156 5.33 0.81 19.12
C GLN A 156 4.52 0.27 17.96
N ASP A 157 4.11 -1.00 17.99
CA ASP A 157 3.41 -1.66 16.87
C ASP A 157 1.92 -1.86 17.14
N THR A 158 1.50 -1.95 18.42
CA THR A 158 0.11 -2.21 18.82
C THR A 158 -0.52 -1.01 19.53
N PHE A 159 -1.75 -0.67 19.18
CA PHE A 159 -2.55 0.31 19.91
C PHE A 159 -3.19 -0.34 21.13
N ASN A 160 -2.75 0.07 22.32
CA ASN A 160 -3.36 -0.31 23.58
C ASN A 160 -4.55 0.60 23.88
N VAL A 161 -5.66 0.03 24.35
CA VAL A 161 -6.82 0.78 24.78
C VAL A 161 -6.63 1.16 26.27
N HIS A 162 -6.83 2.44 26.59
CA HIS A 162 -6.75 2.90 27.98
C HIS A 162 -7.91 2.30 28.79
N MET A 163 -7.57 1.77 29.95
CA MET A 163 -8.54 1.19 30.89
C MET A 163 -8.47 1.99 32.21
N ASP A 164 -9.62 2.30 32.80
CA ASP A 164 -9.68 3.03 34.09
C ASP A 164 -9.10 2.22 35.23
N HIS A 165 -9.02 0.90 35.10
CA HIS A 165 -8.43 -0.01 36.08
C HIS A 165 -7.48 -0.97 35.38
N GLU A 166 -6.32 -1.23 36.01
CA GLU A 166 -5.41 -2.28 35.55
C GLU A 166 -6.13 -3.65 35.61
N PRO A 167 -6.07 -4.43 34.51
CA PRO A 167 -6.65 -5.76 34.49
C PRO A 167 -5.93 -6.69 35.49
N LYS A 168 -6.66 -7.67 36.01
CA LYS A 168 -6.10 -8.64 36.97
C LYS A 168 -5.05 -9.54 36.34
N GLU A 169 -5.25 -9.88 35.08
CA GLU A 169 -4.34 -10.70 34.29
C GLU A 169 -3.87 -9.93 33.06
N THR A 170 -2.63 -10.15 32.64
CA THR A 170 -2.07 -9.48 31.46
C THR A 170 -2.83 -9.79 30.17
N GLY A 171 -3.39 -11.00 30.08
CA GLY A 171 -4.20 -11.43 28.94
C GLY A 171 -5.51 -10.65 28.75
N ASP A 172 -6.02 -10.00 29.82
CA ASP A 172 -7.25 -9.21 29.78
C ASP A 172 -7.04 -7.77 29.27
N ARG A 173 -5.79 -7.36 29.02
CA ARG A 173 -5.53 -6.03 28.46
C ARG A 173 -6.19 -5.88 27.10
N LEU A 174 -6.78 -4.70 26.89
CA LEU A 174 -7.49 -4.39 25.66
C LEU A 174 -6.57 -3.72 24.64
N VAL A 175 -6.63 -4.22 23.42
CA VAL A 175 -5.89 -3.70 22.26
C VAL A 175 -6.83 -3.51 21.07
N LEU A 176 -6.48 -2.62 20.16
CA LEU A 176 -7.06 -2.66 18.82
C LEU A 176 -6.42 -3.85 18.09
N ARG A 177 -7.24 -4.74 17.53
CA ARG A 177 -6.75 -5.96 16.86
C ARG A 177 -5.76 -5.63 15.74
N THR A 178 -4.60 -6.29 15.76
CA THR A 178 -3.54 -6.10 14.77
C THR A 178 -3.69 -6.96 13.51
N HIS A 179 -4.63 -7.91 13.56
CA HIS A 179 -5.02 -8.83 12.50
C HIS A 179 -6.44 -9.35 12.80
N THR A 180 -7.06 -10.05 11.86
CA THR A 180 -8.40 -10.61 12.05
C THR A 180 -8.39 -12.01 12.67
N SER A 181 -7.22 -12.58 13.00
CA SER A 181 -7.07 -13.92 13.61
C SER A 181 -7.81 -14.13 14.94
N PRO A 182 -8.05 -13.11 15.80
CA PRO A 182 -8.93 -13.28 16.96
C PRO A 182 -10.29 -13.89 16.63
N VAL A 183 -10.85 -13.53 15.46
CA VAL A 183 -12.11 -14.08 14.98
C VAL A 183 -12.01 -15.58 14.72
N GLN A 184 -10.86 -16.06 14.22
CA GLN A 184 -10.60 -17.49 14.03
C GLN A 184 -10.62 -18.24 15.37
N ILE A 185 -10.02 -17.65 16.41
CA ILE A 185 -10.03 -18.22 17.76
C ILE A 185 -11.47 -18.31 18.30
N ARG A 186 -12.24 -17.23 18.21
CA ARG A 186 -13.66 -17.20 18.62
C ARG A 186 -14.49 -18.24 17.88
N TYR A 187 -14.27 -18.36 16.57
CA TYR A 187 -14.97 -19.33 15.74
C TYR A 187 -14.64 -20.77 16.12
N MET A 188 -13.38 -21.07 16.45
CA MET A 188 -12.92 -22.38 16.91
C MET A 188 -13.46 -22.74 18.30
N LEU A 189 -13.61 -21.77 19.20
CA LEU A 189 -14.18 -21.98 20.54
C LEU A 189 -15.68 -22.28 20.50
N ASP A 190 -16.41 -21.70 19.56
CA ASP A 190 -17.87 -21.84 19.44
C ASP A 190 -18.28 -23.07 18.62
N ARG A 191 -17.40 -23.66 17.82
CA ARG A 191 -17.74 -24.69 16.84
C ARG A 191 -16.84 -25.92 16.90
N LYS A 192 -17.44 -27.05 16.52
CA LYS A 192 -16.69 -28.32 16.41
C LYS A 192 -16.27 -28.57 14.96
N PRO A 193 -15.04 -29.01 14.72
CA PRO A 193 -14.61 -29.42 13.38
C PRO A 193 -15.45 -30.55 12.79
N PRO A 194 -15.57 -30.66 11.44
CA PRO A 194 -14.87 -29.85 10.45
C PRO A 194 -15.60 -28.54 10.15
N PHE A 195 -14.85 -27.49 9.82
CA PHE A 195 -15.38 -26.21 9.39
C PHE A 195 -14.37 -25.43 8.54
N ARG A 196 -14.86 -24.42 7.85
CA ARG A 196 -14.05 -23.43 7.15
C ARG A 196 -14.72 -22.06 7.22
N MET A 197 -13.93 -21.01 7.40
CA MET A 197 -14.43 -19.65 7.53
C MET A 197 -13.45 -18.63 6.98
N ILE A 198 -13.97 -17.46 6.63
CA ILE A 198 -13.23 -16.24 6.38
C ILE A 198 -13.67 -15.13 7.33
N CYS A 199 -12.80 -14.21 7.62
CA CYS A 199 -13.09 -13.01 8.40
C CYS A 199 -12.44 -11.78 7.78
N PRO A 200 -13.15 -11.07 6.91
CA PRO A 200 -12.72 -9.74 6.46
C PRO A 200 -12.96 -8.73 7.57
N GLY A 201 -12.10 -7.70 7.67
CA GLY A 201 -12.31 -6.64 8.64
C GLY A 201 -11.15 -5.67 8.77
N LYS A 202 -11.40 -4.58 9.50
CA LYS A 202 -10.39 -3.58 9.84
C LYS A 202 -9.41 -4.11 10.85
N VAL A 203 -8.16 -3.70 10.68
CA VAL A 203 -7.06 -3.99 11.60
C VAL A 203 -6.21 -2.72 11.81
N TYR A 204 -5.44 -2.70 12.91
CA TYR A 204 -4.81 -1.49 13.41
C TYR A 204 -3.34 -1.77 13.75
N ARG A 205 -2.42 -0.97 13.18
CA ARG A 205 -0.99 -1.03 13.47
C ARG A 205 -0.44 0.40 13.52
N LYS A 206 0.55 0.65 14.34
CA LYS A 206 1.14 1.99 14.46
C LYS A 206 2.04 2.40 13.29
N ASP A 207 2.18 1.55 12.30
CA ASP A 207 2.93 1.84 11.08
C ASP A 207 2.24 2.93 10.25
N SER A 208 3.03 3.88 9.77
CA SER A 208 2.54 4.94 8.89
C SER A 208 3.63 5.38 7.92
N ASP A 209 3.54 4.91 6.67
CA ASP A 209 4.41 5.34 5.57
C ASP A 209 3.63 5.35 4.22
N ALA A 210 4.32 5.48 3.09
CA ALA A 210 3.67 5.49 1.77
C ALA A 210 2.99 4.15 1.40
N THR A 211 3.34 3.07 2.09
CA THR A 211 2.85 1.70 1.83
C THR A 211 2.07 1.10 3.01
N HIS A 212 2.03 1.81 4.14
CA HIS A 212 1.35 1.39 5.36
C HIS A 212 0.45 2.50 5.90
N SER A 213 -0.76 2.11 6.34
CA SER A 213 -1.72 2.96 7.03
C SER A 213 -1.96 2.43 8.43
N PRO A 214 -2.15 3.31 9.44
CA PRO A 214 -2.48 2.87 10.79
C PRO A 214 -3.77 2.04 10.87
N VAL A 215 -4.64 2.24 9.90
CA VAL A 215 -5.88 1.48 9.71
C VAL A 215 -5.89 0.92 8.30
N PHE A 216 -6.10 -0.38 8.18
CA PHE A 216 -6.27 -1.03 6.88
C PHE A 216 -7.21 -2.22 7.02
N HIS A 217 -7.56 -2.86 5.90
CA HIS A 217 -8.42 -4.01 5.90
C HIS A 217 -7.62 -5.28 5.58
N GLN A 218 -7.98 -6.34 6.28
CA GLN A 218 -7.41 -7.66 6.09
C GLN A 218 -8.54 -8.66 5.94
N PHE A 219 -8.31 -9.72 5.18
CA PHE A 219 -9.15 -10.90 5.26
C PHE A 219 -8.30 -12.11 5.56
N GLU A 220 -8.77 -12.91 6.47
CA GLU A 220 -8.14 -14.16 6.85
C GLU A 220 -9.09 -15.32 6.64
N GLY A 221 -8.54 -16.49 6.43
CA GLY A 221 -9.31 -17.72 6.31
C GLY A 221 -8.71 -18.84 7.11
N LEU A 222 -9.59 -19.69 7.60
CA LEU A 222 -9.26 -20.89 8.39
C LEU A 222 -10.06 -22.08 7.86
N MET A 223 -9.41 -23.21 7.72
CA MET A 223 -10.07 -24.49 7.45
C MET A 223 -9.52 -25.55 8.38
N ILE A 224 -10.39 -26.24 9.09
CA ILE A 224 -10.06 -27.37 9.99
C ILE A 224 -10.79 -28.61 9.49
N GLY A 225 -10.05 -29.72 9.39
CA GLY A 225 -10.57 -31.02 8.96
C GLY A 225 -9.59 -32.14 9.30
N GLN A 226 -9.92 -33.39 8.96
CA GLN A 226 -9.05 -34.53 9.22
C GLN A 226 -7.95 -34.66 8.15
N ASP A 227 -8.30 -34.42 6.88
CA ASP A 227 -7.43 -34.63 5.71
C ASP A 227 -6.98 -33.31 5.05
N VAL A 228 -6.91 -32.22 5.84
CA VAL A 228 -6.51 -30.90 5.34
C VAL A 228 -5.00 -30.83 5.20
N SER A 229 -4.51 -30.47 4.03
CA SER A 229 -3.09 -30.47 3.70
C SER A 229 -2.60 -29.11 3.16
N LEU A 230 -1.29 -28.96 3.08
CA LEU A 230 -0.65 -27.82 2.45
C LEU A 230 -1.02 -27.69 0.95
N ALA A 231 -1.28 -28.81 0.28
CA ALA A 231 -1.75 -28.81 -1.10
C ALA A 231 -3.16 -28.20 -1.21
N ASN A 232 -4.05 -28.50 -0.28
CA ASN A 232 -5.37 -27.87 -0.21
C ASN A 232 -5.27 -26.37 0.02
N LEU A 233 -4.41 -25.91 0.93
CA LEU A 233 -4.13 -24.49 1.15
C LEU A 233 -3.74 -23.79 -0.16
N LYS A 234 -2.73 -24.32 -0.85
CA LYS A 234 -2.25 -23.76 -2.11
C LYS A 234 -3.35 -23.72 -3.19
N ALA A 235 -4.12 -24.79 -3.32
CA ALA A 235 -5.22 -24.86 -4.30
C ALA A 235 -6.29 -23.81 -3.99
N VAL A 236 -6.72 -23.69 -2.73
CA VAL A 236 -7.71 -22.69 -2.31
C VAL A 236 -7.22 -21.27 -2.60
N LEU A 237 -5.97 -20.94 -2.22
CA LEU A 237 -5.43 -19.61 -2.41
C LEU A 237 -5.26 -19.23 -3.88
N ILE A 238 -4.67 -20.12 -4.69
CA ILE A 238 -4.46 -19.86 -6.11
C ILE A 238 -5.82 -19.66 -6.82
N THR A 239 -6.80 -20.51 -6.54
CA THR A 239 -8.14 -20.40 -7.13
C THR A 239 -8.83 -19.11 -6.73
N ALA A 240 -8.89 -18.81 -5.42
CA ALA A 240 -9.57 -17.62 -4.92
C ALA A 240 -8.93 -16.32 -5.40
N LEU A 241 -7.60 -16.20 -5.30
CA LEU A 241 -6.91 -14.97 -5.70
C LEU A 241 -6.92 -14.76 -7.21
N THR A 242 -6.83 -15.83 -8.01
CA THR A 242 -6.98 -15.71 -9.48
C THR A 242 -8.35 -15.15 -9.85
N GLU A 243 -9.40 -15.62 -9.19
CA GLU A 243 -10.76 -15.14 -9.45
C GLU A 243 -10.96 -13.70 -8.96
N LEU A 244 -10.49 -13.36 -7.75
CA LEU A 244 -10.60 -12.03 -7.17
C LEU A 244 -9.87 -10.95 -7.99
N ILE A 245 -8.70 -11.28 -8.51
CA ILE A 245 -7.90 -10.35 -9.31
C ILE A 245 -8.43 -10.26 -10.75
N GLY A 246 -9.05 -11.33 -11.26
CA GLY A 246 -9.65 -11.37 -12.58
C GLY A 246 -8.63 -11.43 -13.73
N LYS A 247 -7.39 -11.84 -13.45
CA LYS A 247 -6.30 -11.99 -14.44
C LYS A 247 -5.54 -13.27 -14.14
N GLN A 248 -4.93 -13.88 -15.16
CA GLN A 248 -3.93 -14.91 -14.92
C GLN A 248 -2.69 -14.28 -14.31
N VAL A 249 -2.36 -14.69 -13.08
CA VAL A 249 -1.21 -14.23 -12.33
C VAL A 249 -0.38 -15.41 -11.89
N GLU A 250 0.93 -15.21 -11.82
CA GLU A 250 1.86 -16.22 -11.28
C GLU A 250 2.01 -16.04 -9.78
N PHE A 251 1.96 -17.15 -9.06
CA PHE A 251 2.15 -17.18 -7.61
C PHE A 251 3.38 -17.99 -7.24
N ARG A 252 4.06 -17.52 -6.21
CA ARG A 252 5.20 -18.19 -5.61
C ARG A 252 5.00 -18.30 -4.10
N PHE A 253 5.35 -19.44 -3.52
CA PHE A 253 5.34 -19.65 -2.08
C PHE A 253 6.77 -19.77 -1.59
N ARG A 254 7.09 -18.95 -0.59
CA ARG A 254 8.38 -18.98 0.12
C ARG A 254 8.17 -19.46 1.55
N THR A 255 9.19 -20.02 2.17
CA THR A 255 9.14 -20.33 3.61
C THR A 255 9.12 -19.03 4.40
N GLY A 256 8.16 -18.92 5.33
CA GLY A 256 8.03 -17.82 6.27
C GLY A 256 7.85 -18.34 7.69
N PHE A 257 8.11 -17.51 8.68
CA PHE A 257 7.92 -17.85 10.08
C PHE A 257 6.80 -17.02 10.70
N PHE A 258 5.77 -17.72 11.19
CA PHE A 258 4.71 -17.13 11.96
C PHE A 258 4.41 -18.04 13.16
N PRO A 259 4.29 -17.52 14.39
CA PRO A 259 4.12 -18.34 15.60
C PRO A 259 2.91 -19.26 15.58
N PHE A 260 1.86 -18.89 14.84
CA PHE A 260 0.55 -19.55 14.80
C PHE A 260 0.41 -20.60 13.69
N VAL A 261 1.40 -20.76 12.80
CA VAL A 261 1.40 -21.77 11.73
C VAL A 261 2.73 -22.54 11.66
N LYS A 262 2.68 -23.82 11.24
CA LYS A 262 3.85 -24.69 11.06
C LYS A 262 3.54 -25.83 10.08
N PRO A 263 4.13 -25.89 8.86
CA PRO A 263 5.00 -24.86 8.30
C PRO A 263 4.27 -23.57 7.96
N GLY A 264 4.99 -22.44 8.07
CA GLY A 264 4.55 -21.13 7.61
C GLY A 264 5.12 -20.83 6.22
N LEU A 265 4.33 -20.15 5.41
CA LEU A 265 4.67 -19.73 4.07
C LEU A 265 4.25 -18.27 3.86
N GLU A 266 5.01 -17.58 3.04
CA GLU A 266 4.67 -16.31 2.44
C GLU A 266 4.28 -16.53 0.99
N MET A 267 3.21 -15.88 0.55
CA MET A 267 2.74 -15.96 -0.82
C MET A 267 3.05 -14.65 -1.54
N ASP A 268 3.81 -14.75 -2.61
CA ASP A 268 4.09 -13.64 -3.51
C ASP A 268 3.30 -13.82 -4.80
N MET A 269 2.96 -12.69 -5.43
CA MET A 269 2.33 -12.62 -6.72
C MET A 269 3.21 -11.81 -7.69
N MET A 270 3.28 -12.23 -8.94
CA MET A 270 3.97 -11.49 -9.99
C MET A 270 3.11 -10.30 -10.43
N TRP A 271 3.61 -9.10 -10.17
CA TRP A 271 2.97 -7.85 -10.58
C TRP A 271 3.65 -7.29 -11.83
N GLN A 272 2.83 -6.99 -12.84
CA GLN A 272 3.25 -6.34 -14.09
C GLN A 272 2.62 -4.96 -14.16
N GLY A 273 2.99 -4.07 -13.23
CA GLY A 273 2.44 -2.71 -13.16
C GLY A 273 3.13 -1.73 -14.10
N ALA A 274 2.38 -0.73 -14.56
CA ALA A 274 2.81 0.28 -15.52
C ALA A 274 3.87 1.29 -14.99
N LEU A 275 4.31 1.17 -13.75
CA LEU A 275 5.20 2.15 -13.09
C LEU A 275 6.70 1.79 -13.14
N GLU A 276 7.06 0.63 -13.68
CA GLU A 276 8.48 0.28 -13.86
C GLU A 276 8.81 0.10 -15.35
N GLU A 277 9.84 0.81 -15.81
CA GLU A 277 10.43 0.69 -17.14
C GLU A 277 11.02 -0.70 -17.43
N SER A 278 11.08 -1.59 -16.44
CA SER A 278 11.54 -2.96 -16.60
C SER A 278 10.40 -3.85 -17.08
N ARG A 279 10.59 -4.49 -18.23
CA ARG A 279 9.70 -5.55 -18.75
C ARG A 279 9.69 -6.83 -17.90
N GLU A 280 10.50 -6.88 -16.85
CA GLU A 280 10.56 -7.95 -15.86
C GLU A 280 9.63 -7.61 -14.71
N GLY A 281 8.54 -8.38 -14.56
CA GLY A 281 7.58 -8.21 -13.47
C GLY A 281 8.26 -8.32 -12.10
N ARG A 282 7.71 -7.63 -11.10
CA ARG A 282 8.19 -7.66 -9.71
C ARG A 282 7.35 -8.61 -8.87
N TRP A 283 8.01 -9.42 -8.05
CA TRP A 283 7.33 -10.21 -7.03
C TRP A 283 6.89 -9.32 -5.87
N LEU A 284 5.59 -9.31 -5.59
CA LEU A 284 4.99 -8.61 -4.46
C LEU A 284 4.48 -9.64 -3.46
N GLU A 285 4.87 -9.47 -2.20
CA GLU A 285 4.31 -10.22 -1.10
C GLU A 285 2.84 -9.84 -0.89
N MET A 286 1.98 -10.86 -0.93
CA MET A 286 0.54 -10.72 -0.73
C MET A 286 0.13 -10.93 0.71
N GLY A 287 0.75 -11.91 1.38
CA GLY A 287 0.45 -12.24 2.77
C GLY A 287 1.03 -13.57 3.22
N GLY A 288 0.74 -13.90 4.46
CA GLY A 288 1.19 -15.11 5.11
C GLY A 288 0.13 -16.22 5.12
N CYS A 289 0.58 -17.46 5.10
CA CYS A 289 -0.29 -18.63 5.23
C CYS A 289 0.48 -19.82 5.83
N GLY A 290 -0.22 -20.89 6.17
CA GLY A 290 0.43 -22.12 6.64
C GLY A 290 -0.52 -23.09 7.30
N MET A 291 0.02 -24.21 7.76
CA MET A 291 -0.75 -25.17 8.54
C MET A 291 -0.86 -24.66 9.98
N VAL A 292 -2.04 -24.74 10.56
CA VAL A 292 -2.30 -24.24 11.92
C VAL A 292 -1.39 -24.93 12.92
N HIS A 293 -0.71 -24.15 13.77
CA HIS A 293 0.21 -24.68 14.75
C HIS A 293 -0.55 -25.56 15.80
N PRO A 294 -0.04 -26.73 16.18
CA PRO A 294 -0.72 -27.61 17.14
C PRO A 294 -1.06 -26.95 18.48
N ASN A 295 -0.26 -25.96 18.92
CA ASN A 295 -0.54 -25.23 20.15
C ASN A 295 -1.81 -24.37 20.01
N VAL A 296 -2.03 -23.74 18.85
CA VAL A 296 -3.26 -22.96 18.59
C VAL A 296 -4.49 -23.87 18.73
N LEU A 297 -4.47 -25.07 18.14
CA LEU A 297 -5.57 -26.03 18.26
C LEU A 297 -5.78 -26.46 19.72
N LYS A 298 -4.71 -26.71 20.47
CA LYS A 298 -4.79 -27.06 21.91
C LYS A 298 -5.37 -25.92 22.74
N ASN A 299 -4.99 -24.68 22.47
CA ASN A 299 -5.45 -23.51 23.20
C ASN A 299 -6.98 -23.32 23.10
N VAL A 300 -7.58 -23.81 22.02
CA VAL A 300 -9.05 -23.77 21.79
C VAL A 300 -9.74 -25.12 22.03
N GLY A 301 -9.04 -26.10 22.64
CA GLY A 301 -9.63 -27.42 23.00
C GLY A 301 -9.79 -28.39 21.81
N ILE A 302 -9.19 -28.14 20.67
CA ILE A 302 -9.21 -29.03 19.51
C ILE A 302 -8.00 -29.99 19.57
N ASP A 303 -8.26 -31.31 19.48
CA ASP A 303 -7.21 -32.32 19.51
C ASP A 303 -6.37 -32.34 18.22
N PRO A 304 -5.07 -31.90 18.25
CA PRO A 304 -4.23 -31.83 17.07
C PRO A 304 -3.78 -33.20 16.53
N LYS A 305 -4.10 -34.29 17.22
CA LYS A 305 -3.89 -35.65 16.72
C LYS A 305 -5.00 -36.11 15.78
N LYS A 306 -6.20 -35.53 15.92
CA LYS A 306 -7.37 -35.87 15.11
C LYS A 306 -7.65 -34.83 14.03
N TRP A 307 -7.31 -33.60 14.31
CA TRP A 307 -7.65 -32.45 13.47
C TRP A 307 -6.42 -31.67 13.06
N GLN A 308 -6.40 -31.26 11.84
CA GLN A 308 -5.40 -30.35 11.28
C GLN A 308 -6.09 -29.30 10.44
N GLY A 309 -5.39 -28.24 10.08
CA GLY A 309 -5.97 -27.20 9.27
C GLY A 309 -4.93 -26.26 8.71
N PHE A 310 -5.38 -25.36 7.89
CA PHE A 310 -4.58 -24.25 7.41
C PHE A 310 -5.25 -22.91 7.72
N ALA A 311 -4.41 -21.87 7.79
CA ALA A 311 -4.83 -20.49 7.89
C ALA A 311 -4.06 -19.63 6.91
N PHE A 312 -4.65 -18.50 6.52
CA PHE A 312 -4.03 -17.50 5.65
C PHE A 312 -4.55 -16.11 5.97
N GLY A 313 -3.77 -15.06 5.65
CA GLY A 313 -4.18 -13.67 5.80
C GLY A 313 -3.58 -12.79 4.72
N PHE A 314 -4.41 -11.89 4.14
CA PHE A 314 -4.06 -10.97 3.05
C PHE A 314 -4.63 -9.58 3.29
N GLY A 315 -3.87 -8.55 2.87
CA GLY A 315 -4.34 -7.17 2.86
C GLY A 315 -5.31 -6.91 1.71
N VAL A 316 -6.47 -6.32 2.01
CA VAL A 316 -7.50 -5.96 1.03
C VAL A 316 -6.98 -4.87 0.10
N GLU A 317 -6.40 -3.80 0.65
CA GLU A 317 -5.90 -2.66 -0.12
C GLU A 317 -4.78 -3.07 -1.06
N ARG A 318 -3.86 -3.94 -0.61
CA ARG A 318 -2.77 -4.44 -1.47
C ARG A 318 -3.30 -5.24 -2.66
N SER A 319 -4.33 -6.04 -2.44
CA SER A 319 -5.03 -6.76 -3.51
C SER A 319 -5.69 -5.81 -4.51
N LEU A 320 -6.33 -4.74 -4.02
CA LEU A 320 -6.94 -3.70 -4.84
C LEU A 320 -5.92 -2.87 -5.62
N MET A 321 -4.79 -2.51 -4.99
CA MET A 321 -3.68 -1.82 -5.67
C MET A 321 -3.22 -2.59 -6.89
N ILE A 322 -3.09 -3.91 -6.77
CA ILE A 322 -2.67 -4.77 -7.87
C ILE A 322 -3.77 -4.90 -8.93
N LYS A 323 -5.01 -5.14 -8.50
CA LYS A 323 -6.15 -5.31 -9.40
C LYS A 323 -6.37 -4.07 -10.29
N HIS A 324 -6.31 -2.89 -9.69
CA HIS A 324 -6.62 -1.61 -10.32
C HIS A 324 -5.39 -0.76 -10.67
N GLN A 325 -4.18 -1.29 -10.42
CA GLN A 325 -2.90 -0.59 -10.66
C GLN A 325 -2.78 0.75 -9.92
N ILE A 326 -3.29 0.80 -8.68
CA ILE A 326 -3.24 1.97 -7.81
C ILE A 326 -1.86 2.04 -7.15
N PRO A 327 -1.09 3.12 -7.33
CA PRO A 327 0.30 3.18 -6.85
C PRO A 327 0.44 3.52 -5.37
N ASP A 328 -0.58 4.13 -4.76
CA ASP A 328 -0.51 4.68 -3.40
C ASP A 328 -1.73 4.26 -2.58
N LEU A 329 -1.48 3.58 -1.46
CA LEU A 329 -2.51 3.09 -0.54
C LEU A 329 -3.33 4.23 0.06
N ARG A 330 -2.75 5.41 0.27
CA ARG A 330 -3.42 6.57 0.86
C ARG A 330 -4.61 7.04 0.05
N SER A 331 -4.60 6.80 -1.27
CA SER A 331 -5.70 7.14 -2.17
C SER A 331 -7.05 6.53 -1.76
N PHE A 332 -7.04 5.39 -1.08
CA PHE A 332 -8.27 4.76 -0.56
C PHE A 332 -8.90 5.54 0.60
N TYR A 333 -8.13 6.40 1.28
CA TYR A 333 -8.52 7.06 2.53
C TYR A 333 -8.58 8.59 2.43
N ASP A 334 -7.97 9.19 1.41
CA ASP A 334 -7.88 10.65 1.24
C ASP A 334 -9.23 11.31 0.90
N GLY A 335 -10.25 10.53 0.51
CA GLY A 335 -11.57 11.06 0.16
C GLY A 335 -11.59 11.90 -1.13
N ASP A 336 -10.58 11.77 -1.99
CA ASP A 336 -10.52 12.48 -3.27
C ASP A 336 -11.59 11.94 -4.23
N LEU A 337 -12.61 12.74 -4.50
CA LEU A 337 -13.70 12.37 -5.42
C LEU A 337 -13.24 12.09 -6.85
N ARG A 338 -12.11 12.68 -7.28
CA ARG A 338 -11.53 12.41 -8.60
C ARG A 338 -10.99 10.97 -8.69
N PHE A 339 -10.48 10.46 -7.56
CA PHE A 339 -10.07 9.07 -7.45
C PHE A 339 -11.29 8.15 -7.34
N LEU A 340 -12.20 8.43 -6.41
CA LEU A 340 -13.34 7.56 -6.11
C LEU A 340 -14.30 7.39 -7.30
N ARG A 341 -14.45 8.42 -8.16
CA ARG A 341 -15.32 8.37 -9.34
C ARG A 341 -14.78 7.60 -10.54
N GLN A 342 -13.54 7.07 -10.44
CA GLN A 342 -12.94 6.26 -11.51
C GLN A 342 -13.38 4.79 -11.47
N PHE A 343 -13.99 4.38 -10.39
CA PHE A 343 -14.33 2.98 -10.12
C PHE A 343 -15.80 2.73 -9.92
#